data_bd715f87fad38a3f49e13180efb6a293
#
_entry.id   bd715f87fad38a3f49e13180efb6a293
#
_cell.length_a   1.000
_cell.length_b   1.000
_cell.length_c   1.000
_cell.angle_alpha   90.00
_cell.angle_beta   90.00
_cell.angle_gamma   90.00
#
_symmetry.space_group_name_H-M   'P 1'
#
loop_
_entity.id
_entity.type
_entity.pdbx_description
1 polymer ?
#
loop_
_entity_poly.entity_id
_entity_poly.type
_entity_poly.pdbx_seq_one_letter_code
_entity_poly.pdbx_strand_id
1 'polypeptide(L)'
;MIGKGSLAHNRSEFFAENVEPDRVQLNICYQNENLKEVYKELFDDAVERYNVGKRKDRQIANYYEKIRQGKQEKLFHEVIFQIGNREDMAVGTSEGNLAVKVLDEYVKDFQKRNPTLRVFSCYLHQDEATPHLHIDFVPYVTNWKGKGMDTRVSLKQALKSLG
;
A
#
# COMPACT_ATOMS: atom_id res chain seq x y z
N MET A 1 -11.18 -4.95 0.69
CA MET A 1 -11.25 -4.56 -0.75
C MET A 1 -9.85 -4.22 -1.22
N ILE A 2 -9.44 -4.60 -2.42
CA ILE A 2 -8.13 -4.22 -2.99
C ILE A 2 -8.39 -3.30 -4.20
N GLY A 3 -7.83 -2.11 -4.20
CA GLY A 3 -8.07 -1.12 -5.25
C GLY A 3 -6.88 -0.17 -5.47
N LYS A 4 -7.13 0.92 -6.19
CA LYS A 4 -6.22 2.05 -6.28
C LYS A 4 -6.60 3.03 -5.19
N GLY A 5 -5.77 3.16 -4.16
CA GLY A 5 -5.98 4.10 -3.07
C GLY A 5 -5.80 5.56 -3.50
N SER A 6 -6.32 6.46 -2.68
CA SER A 6 -6.07 7.90 -2.75
C SER A 6 -5.12 8.30 -1.62
N LEU A 7 -3.84 8.48 -1.93
CA LEU A 7 -2.84 8.89 -0.93
C LEU A 7 -3.16 10.25 -0.31
N ALA A 8 -3.77 11.17 -1.07
CA ALA A 8 -4.19 12.46 -0.55
C ALA A 8 -5.32 12.32 0.49
N HIS A 9 -6.32 11.45 0.25
CA HIS A 9 -7.36 11.14 1.23
C HIS A 9 -6.74 10.46 2.46
N ASN A 10 -5.93 9.42 2.29
CA ASN A 10 -5.32 8.67 3.40
C ASN A 10 -4.47 9.57 4.32
N ARG A 11 -3.85 10.62 3.76
CA ARG A 11 -3.06 11.62 4.49
C ARG A 11 -3.88 12.79 5.04
N SER A 12 -5.20 12.77 4.86
CA SER A 12 -6.10 13.88 5.19
C SER A 12 -5.68 15.22 4.54
N GLU A 13 -5.11 15.15 3.32
CA GLU A 13 -4.74 16.33 2.53
C GLU A 13 -5.95 16.99 1.86
N PHE A 14 -7.07 16.28 1.77
CA PHE A 14 -8.37 16.81 1.42
C PHE A 14 -9.47 16.09 2.21
N PHE A 15 -10.59 16.78 2.42
CA PHE A 15 -11.74 16.23 3.14
C PHE A 15 -12.82 15.81 2.14
N ALA A 16 -13.23 14.54 2.22
CA ALA A 16 -14.46 14.08 1.58
C ALA A 16 -15.68 14.52 2.39
N GLU A 17 -16.87 14.48 1.79
CA GLU A 17 -18.13 14.93 2.47
C GLU A 17 -18.45 14.14 3.75
N ASN A 18 -17.95 12.92 3.86
CA ASN A 18 -18.17 12.03 5.01
C ASN A 18 -17.11 12.16 6.12
N VAL A 19 -16.13 13.05 5.97
CA VAL A 19 -15.07 13.30 6.96
C VAL A 19 -15.55 14.32 7.98
N GLU A 20 -15.38 14.01 9.26
CA GLU A 20 -15.61 14.91 10.39
C GLU A 20 -14.32 15.66 10.75
N PRO A 21 -14.16 16.94 10.38
CA PRO A 21 -12.89 17.65 10.56
C PRO A 21 -12.37 17.67 12.00
N ASP A 22 -13.28 17.70 12.97
CA ASP A 22 -12.95 17.72 14.41
C ASP A 22 -12.36 16.38 14.91
N ARG A 23 -12.44 15.32 14.11
CA ARG A 23 -11.90 13.98 14.44
C ARG A 23 -10.61 13.64 13.72
N VAL A 24 -10.12 14.45 12.80
CA VAL A 24 -8.89 14.18 12.03
C VAL A 24 -7.69 13.94 12.95
N GLN A 25 -7.62 14.62 14.10
CA GLN A 25 -6.59 14.42 15.11
C GLN A 25 -6.61 13.01 15.76
N LEU A 26 -7.69 12.24 15.59
CA LEU A 26 -7.80 10.88 16.09
C LEU A 26 -7.20 9.86 15.12
N ASN A 27 -6.93 10.27 13.88
CA ASN A 27 -6.30 9.42 12.87
C ASN A 27 -4.87 9.04 13.29
N ILE A 28 -4.49 7.80 13.05
CA ILE A 28 -3.16 7.29 13.40
C ILE A 28 -2.39 7.02 12.09
N CYS A 29 -1.24 7.66 11.96
CA CYS A 29 -0.29 7.37 10.89
C CYS A 29 0.74 6.35 11.39
N TYR A 30 0.74 5.14 10.83
CA TYR A 30 1.74 4.10 11.12
C TYR A 30 2.96 4.22 10.21
N GLN A 31 2.73 4.60 8.95
CA GLN A 31 3.77 4.69 7.94
C GLN A 31 3.37 5.69 6.85
N ASN A 32 4.33 6.48 6.38
CA ASN A 32 4.12 7.43 5.28
C ASN A 32 5.46 7.69 4.58
N GLU A 33 5.79 6.87 3.59
CA GLU A 33 7.01 6.96 2.81
C GLU A 33 6.74 7.50 1.40
N ASN A 34 7.78 8.02 0.76
CA ASN A 34 7.70 8.45 -0.62
C ASN A 34 7.73 7.23 -1.55
N LEU A 35 6.69 7.03 -2.35
CA LEU A 35 6.56 5.89 -3.25
C LEU A 35 7.72 5.75 -4.25
N LYS A 36 8.29 6.87 -4.73
CA LYS A 36 9.44 6.82 -5.66
C LYS A 36 10.71 6.29 -4.99
N GLU A 37 10.92 6.66 -3.72
CA GLU A 37 12.05 6.15 -2.95
C GLU A 37 11.90 4.67 -2.64
N VAL A 38 10.68 4.21 -2.33
CA VAL A 38 10.38 2.78 -2.16
C VAL A 38 10.65 2.00 -3.45
N TYR A 39 10.34 2.56 -4.61
CA TYR A 39 10.67 1.94 -5.90
C TYR A 39 12.18 1.82 -6.14
N LYS A 40 12.96 2.82 -5.76
CA LYS A 40 14.42 2.75 -5.83
C LYS A 40 14.97 1.65 -4.91
N GLU A 41 14.53 1.65 -3.66
CA GLU A 41 14.91 0.64 -2.66
C GLU A 41 14.66 -0.78 -3.17
N LEU A 42 13.49 -1.04 -3.76
CA LEU A 42 13.09 -2.39 -4.18
C LEU A 42 13.73 -2.83 -5.50
N PHE A 43 13.96 -1.90 -6.44
CA PHE A 43 14.16 -2.27 -7.84
C PHE A 43 15.44 -1.77 -8.49
N ASP A 44 16.17 -0.79 -7.94
CA ASP A 44 17.35 -0.20 -8.61
C ASP A 44 18.41 -1.25 -8.89
N ASP A 45 18.76 -2.11 -7.93
CA ASP A 45 19.73 -3.21 -8.12
C ASP A 45 19.27 -4.19 -9.22
N ALA A 46 17.99 -4.48 -9.29
CA ALA A 46 17.43 -5.37 -10.32
C ALA A 46 17.40 -4.70 -11.69
N VAL A 47 17.21 -3.39 -11.77
CA VAL A 47 17.34 -2.60 -13.00
C VAL A 47 18.77 -2.63 -13.50
N GLU A 48 19.75 -2.43 -12.62
CA GLU A 48 21.17 -2.50 -12.99
C GLU A 48 21.53 -3.88 -13.56
N ARG A 49 21.19 -4.96 -12.86
CA ARG A 49 21.39 -6.33 -13.35
C ARG A 49 20.71 -6.58 -14.70
N TYR A 50 19.48 -6.10 -14.86
CA TYR A 50 18.73 -6.25 -16.09
C TYR A 50 19.36 -5.51 -17.28
N ASN A 51 19.95 -4.35 -17.04
CA ASN A 51 20.52 -3.48 -18.07
C ASN A 51 21.90 -3.94 -18.58
N VAL A 52 22.60 -4.77 -17.80
CA VAL A 52 23.92 -5.29 -18.20
C VAL A 52 23.85 -5.98 -19.57
N GLY A 53 24.72 -5.56 -20.48
CA GLY A 53 24.84 -6.12 -21.84
C GLY A 53 23.69 -5.77 -22.80
N LYS A 54 22.72 -4.92 -22.39
CA LYS A 54 21.65 -4.48 -23.27
C LYS A 54 21.99 -3.19 -24.01
N ARG A 55 21.55 -3.12 -25.25
CA ARG A 55 21.59 -1.86 -26.01
C ARG A 55 20.78 -0.78 -25.29
N LYS A 56 21.20 0.47 -25.43
CA LYS A 56 20.60 1.64 -24.73
C LYS A 56 19.08 1.77 -24.94
N ASP A 57 18.60 1.43 -26.13
CA ASP A 57 17.17 1.46 -26.47
C ASP A 57 16.32 0.37 -25.76
N ARG A 58 16.98 -0.65 -25.19
CA ARG A 58 16.35 -1.75 -24.44
C ARG A 58 16.59 -1.70 -22.94
N GLN A 59 17.34 -0.72 -22.47
CA GLN A 59 17.58 -0.50 -21.05
C GLN A 59 16.36 0.17 -20.38
N ILE A 60 16.20 -0.10 -19.11
CA ILE A 60 15.23 0.58 -18.26
C ILE A 60 15.94 1.75 -17.58
N ALA A 61 15.58 2.98 -17.96
CA ALA A 61 16.15 4.18 -17.35
C ALA A 61 15.49 4.53 -15.99
N ASN A 62 14.18 4.28 -15.87
CA ASN A 62 13.41 4.55 -14.67
C ASN A 62 12.26 3.54 -14.55
N TYR A 63 12.34 2.66 -13.56
CA TYR A 63 11.36 1.60 -13.41
C TYR A 63 10.01 2.10 -12.91
N TYR A 64 9.98 3.10 -12.03
CA TYR A 64 8.75 3.76 -11.60
C TYR A 64 7.96 4.30 -12.79
N GLU A 65 8.62 5.07 -13.66
CA GLU A 65 7.98 5.62 -14.86
C GLU A 65 7.53 4.53 -15.83
N LYS A 66 8.30 3.46 -15.96
CA LYS A 66 7.91 2.31 -16.79
C LYS A 66 6.61 1.67 -16.30
N ILE A 67 6.45 1.47 -14.99
CA ILE A 67 5.20 0.93 -14.42
C ILE A 67 4.07 1.96 -14.55
N ARG A 68 4.33 3.24 -14.24
CA ARG A 68 3.34 4.31 -14.32
C ARG A 68 2.71 4.44 -15.71
N GLN A 69 3.51 4.30 -16.76
CA GLN A 69 3.07 4.39 -18.17
C GLN A 69 2.54 3.06 -18.70
N GLY A 70 2.84 1.97 -18.04
CA GLY A 70 2.40 0.63 -18.40
C GLY A 70 0.92 0.38 -18.09
N LYS A 71 0.35 -0.68 -18.71
CA LYS A 71 -1.05 -1.08 -18.51
C LYS A 71 -1.21 -2.40 -17.77
N GLN A 72 -0.11 -3.12 -17.50
CA GLN A 72 -0.15 -4.46 -16.92
C GLN A 72 -0.17 -4.46 -15.40
N GLU A 73 0.61 -3.58 -14.78
CA GLU A 73 0.71 -3.47 -13.34
C GLU A 73 0.41 -2.02 -12.90
N LYS A 74 -0.08 -1.86 -11.68
CA LYS A 74 -0.26 -0.56 -11.04
C LYS A 74 0.99 -0.23 -10.21
N LEU A 75 1.23 1.06 -9.94
CA LEU A 75 2.33 1.49 -9.09
C LEU A 75 2.21 0.94 -7.67
N PHE A 76 1.01 0.85 -7.14
CA PHE A 76 0.69 0.32 -5.82
C PHE A 76 -0.76 -0.15 -5.77
N HIS A 77 -1.09 -0.84 -4.70
CA HIS A 77 -2.45 -1.25 -4.36
C HIS A 77 -2.76 -0.84 -2.94
N GLU A 78 -4.05 -0.66 -2.68
CA GLU A 78 -4.58 -0.42 -1.35
C GLU A 78 -5.46 -1.58 -0.92
N VAL A 79 -5.39 -1.90 0.36
CA VAL A 79 -6.40 -2.73 1.04
C VAL A 79 -6.97 -1.95 2.21
N ILE A 80 -8.30 -2.01 2.34
CA ILE A 80 -9.02 -1.39 3.44
C ILE A 80 -9.57 -2.48 4.34
N PHE A 81 -9.33 -2.35 5.65
CA PHE A 81 -9.90 -3.20 6.69
C PHE A 81 -10.82 -2.39 7.57
N GLN A 82 -12.03 -2.88 7.73
CA GLN A 82 -13.05 -2.32 8.60
C GLN A 82 -13.71 -3.45 9.39
N ILE A 83 -14.07 -3.18 10.64
CA ILE A 83 -14.80 -4.12 11.50
C ILE A 83 -16.19 -3.54 11.70
N GLY A 84 -17.21 -4.33 11.32
CA GLY A 84 -18.60 -3.89 11.43
C GLY A 84 -18.96 -2.72 10.53
N ASN A 85 -19.94 -1.94 10.96
CA ASN A 85 -20.47 -0.81 10.23
C ASN A 85 -20.89 0.33 11.20
N ARG A 86 -21.52 1.38 10.69
CA ARG A 86 -21.95 2.54 11.49
C ARG A 86 -22.94 2.19 12.60
N GLU A 87 -23.75 1.16 12.44
CA GLU A 87 -24.79 0.81 13.42
C GLU A 87 -24.21 0.11 14.64
N ASP A 88 -23.13 -0.68 14.47
CA ASP A 88 -22.55 -1.53 15.51
C ASP A 88 -21.14 -1.11 15.97
N MET A 89 -20.37 -0.38 15.13
CA MET A 89 -18.97 -0.02 15.40
C MET A 89 -18.67 1.46 15.12
N ALA A 90 -19.62 2.35 15.47
CA ALA A 90 -19.43 3.79 15.23
C ALA A 90 -18.24 4.36 16.01
N VAL A 91 -17.53 5.31 15.41
CA VAL A 91 -16.47 6.07 16.08
C VAL A 91 -17.02 6.76 17.34
N GLY A 92 -16.30 6.67 18.46
CA GLY A 92 -16.66 7.26 19.74
C GLY A 92 -17.53 6.39 20.63
N THR A 93 -17.97 5.22 20.14
CA THR A 93 -18.65 4.21 20.99
C THR A 93 -17.64 3.24 21.62
N SER A 94 -18.08 2.46 22.63
CA SER A 94 -17.26 1.40 23.22
C SER A 94 -16.85 0.33 22.20
N GLU A 95 -17.78 -0.03 21.33
CA GLU A 95 -17.62 -1.01 20.25
C GLU A 95 -16.68 -0.46 19.17
N GLY A 96 -16.82 0.80 18.77
CA GLY A 96 -15.90 1.48 17.86
C GLY A 96 -14.48 1.56 18.42
N ASN A 97 -14.33 1.82 19.73
CA ASN A 97 -13.02 1.81 20.39
C ASN A 97 -12.40 0.40 20.42
N LEU A 98 -13.21 -0.65 20.53
CA LEU A 98 -12.75 -2.03 20.40
C LEU A 98 -12.28 -2.31 18.97
N ALA A 99 -13.01 -1.86 17.96
CA ALA A 99 -12.60 -1.98 16.55
C ALA A 99 -11.26 -1.30 16.30
N VAL A 100 -11.04 -0.09 16.83
CA VAL A 100 -9.72 0.61 16.78
C VAL A 100 -8.61 -0.25 17.35
N LYS A 101 -8.78 -0.85 18.53
CA LYS A 101 -7.77 -1.71 19.15
C LYS A 101 -7.44 -2.94 18.29
N VAL A 102 -8.47 -3.60 17.75
CA VAL A 102 -8.27 -4.78 16.89
C VAL A 102 -7.53 -4.42 15.62
N LEU A 103 -7.88 -3.31 14.97
CA LEU A 103 -7.20 -2.81 13.77
C LEU A 103 -5.75 -2.40 14.07
N ASP A 104 -5.49 -1.76 15.21
CA ASP A 104 -4.15 -1.39 15.68
C ASP A 104 -3.27 -2.63 15.91
N GLU A 105 -3.78 -3.66 16.57
CA GLU A 105 -3.07 -4.93 16.74
C GLU A 105 -2.83 -5.64 15.40
N TYR A 106 -3.82 -5.62 14.50
CA TYR A 106 -3.72 -6.26 13.20
C TYR A 106 -2.59 -5.67 12.34
N VAL A 107 -2.44 -4.34 12.34
CA VAL A 107 -1.46 -3.65 11.48
C VAL A 107 -0.02 -3.90 11.91
N LYS A 108 0.26 -4.06 13.20
CA LYS A 108 1.61 -4.24 13.76
C LYS A 108 2.39 -5.37 13.10
N ASP A 109 1.72 -6.46 12.76
CA ASP A 109 2.34 -7.63 12.14
C ASP A 109 2.05 -7.76 10.63
N PHE A 110 1.34 -6.79 10.03
CA PHE A 110 0.91 -6.90 8.64
C PHE A 110 2.08 -7.13 7.67
N GLN A 111 3.13 -6.30 7.75
CA GLN A 111 4.31 -6.42 6.88
C GLN A 111 5.04 -7.75 7.06
N LYS A 112 5.14 -8.25 8.29
CA LYS A 112 5.78 -9.53 8.61
C LYS A 112 4.99 -10.71 8.04
N ARG A 113 3.65 -10.68 8.12
CA ARG A 113 2.79 -11.71 7.54
C ARG A 113 2.76 -11.66 6.01
N ASN A 114 3.04 -10.48 5.43
CA ASN A 114 2.94 -10.24 3.99
C ASN A 114 4.26 -9.68 3.43
N PRO A 115 5.36 -10.45 3.43
CA PRO A 115 6.68 -9.94 3.08
C PRO A 115 6.81 -9.48 1.61
N THR A 116 5.96 -9.95 0.72
CA THR A 116 5.93 -9.56 -0.71
C THR A 116 5.02 -8.37 -1.01
N LEU A 117 4.38 -7.81 0.01
CA LEU A 117 3.56 -6.59 -0.05
C LEU A 117 4.31 -5.49 0.70
N ARG A 118 5.23 -4.76 0.05
CA ARG A 118 6.01 -3.69 0.70
C ARG A 118 5.08 -2.51 1.03
N VAL A 119 4.66 -2.43 2.28
CA VAL A 119 3.85 -1.32 2.79
C VAL A 119 4.68 -0.03 2.78
N PHE A 120 4.11 1.07 2.31
CA PHE A 120 4.75 2.38 2.31
C PHE A 120 3.86 3.49 2.89
N SER A 121 2.56 3.25 2.98
CA SER A 121 1.60 4.18 3.58
C SER A 121 0.56 3.37 4.36
N CYS A 122 0.30 3.75 5.59
CA CYS A 122 -0.67 3.07 6.43
C CYS A 122 -1.28 4.02 7.46
N TYR A 123 -2.62 4.13 7.43
CA TYR A 123 -3.39 5.02 8.28
C TYR A 123 -4.61 4.32 8.85
N LEU A 124 -4.88 4.55 10.13
CA LEU A 124 -6.14 4.22 10.78
C LEU A 124 -6.99 5.50 10.87
N HIS A 125 -8.07 5.53 10.12
CA HIS A 125 -9.02 6.63 10.11
C HIS A 125 -10.08 6.46 11.17
N GLN A 126 -10.35 7.54 11.90
CA GLN A 126 -11.42 7.69 12.91
C GLN A 126 -12.23 8.96 12.69
N ASP A 127 -12.01 9.64 11.59
CA ASP A 127 -12.68 10.88 11.19
C ASP A 127 -13.91 10.65 10.30
N GLU A 128 -14.26 9.39 10.04
CA GLU A 128 -15.49 8.98 9.37
C GLU A 128 -16.43 8.23 10.34
N ALA A 129 -17.51 7.66 9.82
CA ALA A 129 -18.54 7.01 10.63
C ALA A 129 -18.05 5.78 11.40
N THR A 130 -17.14 5.01 10.80
CA THR A 130 -16.63 3.74 11.35
C THR A 130 -15.10 3.70 11.24
N PRO A 131 -14.37 3.23 12.26
CA PRO A 131 -12.91 3.08 12.19
C PRO A 131 -12.51 2.14 11.06
N HIS A 132 -11.55 2.56 10.25
CA HIS A 132 -11.04 1.72 9.16
C HIS A 132 -9.57 2.00 8.89
N LEU A 133 -8.87 0.95 8.43
CA LEU A 133 -7.44 0.93 8.21
C LEU A 133 -7.17 0.93 6.71
N HIS A 134 -6.43 1.90 6.22
CA HIS A 134 -5.87 1.94 4.87
C HIS A 134 -4.44 1.46 4.88
N ILE A 135 -4.13 0.47 4.05
CA ILE A 135 -2.76 -0.03 3.86
C ILE A 135 -2.43 0.04 2.38
N ASP A 136 -1.50 0.92 2.01
CA ASP A 136 -0.97 1.05 0.66
C ASP A 136 0.35 0.30 0.53
N PHE A 137 0.48 -0.54 -0.50
CA PHE A 137 1.65 -1.39 -0.69
C PHE A 137 2.06 -1.56 -2.15
N VAL A 138 3.34 -1.78 -2.36
CA VAL A 138 3.93 -2.20 -3.63
C VAL A 138 4.04 -3.72 -3.62
N PRO A 139 3.27 -4.46 -4.45
CA PRO A 139 3.41 -5.91 -4.56
C PRO A 139 4.62 -6.25 -5.43
N TYR A 140 5.51 -7.10 -4.95
CA TYR A 140 6.71 -7.46 -5.70
C TYR A 140 7.08 -8.94 -5.57
N VAL A 141 7.89 -9.41 -6.49
CA VAL A 141 8.45 -10.75 -6.49
C VAL A 141 9.95 -10.66 -6.72
N THR A 142 10.70 -11.53 -6.06
CA THR A 142 12.14 -11.70 -6.23
C THR A 142 12.45 -13.04 -6.90
N ASN A 143 13.67 -13.19 -7.43
CA ASN A 143 14.15 -14.42 -8.06
C ASN A 143 13.25 -14.93 -9.22
N TRP A 144 12.58 -14.01 -9.91
CA TRP A 144 11.76 -14.35 -11.06
C TRP A 144 12.62 -14.97 -12.19
N LYS A 145 12.19 -16.16 -12.66
CA LYS A 145 12.94 -16.91 -13.72
C LYS A 145 12.39 -16.67 -15.13
N GLY A 146 11.31 -15.92 -15.26
CA GLY A 146 10.71 -15.60 -16.56
C GLY A 146 11.39 -14.39 -17.23
N LYS A 147 10.78 -13.93 -18.33
CA LYS A 147 11.25 -12.75 -19.05
C LYS A 147 11.13 -11.48 -18.17
N GLY A 148 12.15 -10.62 -18.26
CA GLY A 148 12.16 -9.32 -17.56
C GLY A 148 13.18 -9.28 -16.43
N MET A 149 12.92 -8.42 -15.45
CA MET A 149 13.75 -8.27 -14.25
C MET A 149 13.52 -9.44 -13.29
N ASP A 150 14.56 -9.81 -12.55
CA ASP A 150 14.51 -10.85 -11.51
C ASP A 150 13.74 -10.41 -10.26
N THR A 151 13.71 -9.11 -9.99
CA THR A 151 12.86 -8.48 -8.99
C THR A 151 11.95 -7.46 -9.69
N ARG A 152 10.65 -7.61 -9.54
CA ARG A 152 9.68 -6.82 -10.30
C ARG A 152 8.35 -6.66 -9.58
N VAL A 153 7.59 -5.63 -9.96
CA VAL A 153 6.19 -5.49 -9.53
C VAL A 153 5.36 -6.60 -10.15
N SER A 154 4.58 -7.27 -9.32
CA SER A 154 3.54 -8.22 -9.76
C SER A 154 2.59 -8.56 -8.62
N LEU A 155 1.35 -8.08 -8.67
CA LEU A 155 0.34 -8.43 -7.68
C LEU A 155 0.06 -9.94 -7.67
N LYS A 156 -0.12 -10.53 -8.86
CA LYS A 156 -0.42 -11.97 -9.00
C LYS A 156 0.65 -12.86 -8.36
N GLN A 157 1.93 -12.56 -8.60
CA GLN A 157 3.02 -13.38 -8.09
C GLN A 157 3.29 -13.11 -6.60
N ALA A 158 3.14 -11.85 -6.17
CA ALA A 158 3.26 -11.50 -4.76
C ALA A 158 2.23 -12.26 -3.91
N LEU A 159 0.96 -12.26 -4.31
CA LEU A 159 -0.10 -13.00 -3.62
C LEU A 159 0.11 -14.52 -3.69
N LYS A 160 0.54 -15.05 -4.83
CA LYS A 160 0.83 -16.48 -4.98
C LYS A 160 1.93 -16.97 -4.02
N SER A 161 2.89 -16.12 -3.69
CA SER A 161 3.97 -16.47 -2.77
C SER A 161 3.58 -16.42 -1.29
N LEU A 162 2.41 -15.86 -0.98
CA LEU A 162 1.86 -15.82 0.38
C LEU A 162 0.98 -17.05 0.71
N GLY A 163 0.65 -17.89 -0.26
CA GLY A 163 -0.17 -19.08 -0.14
C GLY A 163 -1.44 -18.97 -0.96
#